data_14dba4ca1fc7eaa9b744b716eece32ea
#
_entry.id   14dba4ca1fc7eaa9b744b716eece32ea
#
_cell.length_a   1.000
_cell.length_b   1.000
_cell.length_c   1.000
_cell.angle_alpha   90.00
_cell.angle_beta   90.00
_cell.angle_gamma   90.00
#
_symmetry.space_group_name_H-M   'P 1'
#
loop_
_entity.id
_entity.type
_entity.pdbx_description
1 polymer ?
#
loop_
_entity_poly.entity_id
_entity_poly.type
_entity_poly.pdbx_seq_one_letter_code
_entity_poly.pdbx_strand_id
1 'polypeptide(L)'
;MSELPDEVVDIAAQVARIVHRKYHPYFDVADVRQELLLWCVRRQDKISQWLSPDQKPEDLKSGIKHLGKTLTRQADKYCRRAKAQKLGYEIRDEQYYSVATLEDMLPLIWSDVLETRXANADEIVSGGGNPAEGGNYIIQLFDVRRAVHKLDPTDQLVLQMKYYDNQNYTEMAELLNCSDTTAHRRVTGALRRLHFSLGGDNPFGKGEE
;
A
#
# COMPACT_ATOMS: atom_id res chain seq x y z
N MET A 1 14.98 4.59 34.18
CA MET A 1 14.20 4.10 32.99
C MET A 1 13.80 2.67 33.32
N SER A 2 12.51 2.41 33.45
CA SER A 2 12.08 1.01 33.67
C SER A 2 12.20 0.23 32.36
N GLU A 3 12.73 -0.96 32.43
CA GLU A 3 12.82 -1.87 31.28
C GLU A 3 11.43 -2.34 30.88
N LEU A 4 11.23 -2.53 29.59
CA LEU A 4 10.01 -3.15 29.08
C LEU A 4 10.00 -4.63 29.49
N PRO A 5 8.84 -5.20 29.86
CA PRO A 5 8.73 -6.64 30.09
C PRO A 5 9.18 -7.46 28.87
N ASP A 6 9.87 -8.57 29.09
CA ASP A 6 10.35 -9.47 28.03
C ASP A 6 9.24 -9.87 27.08
N GLU A 7 8.04 -10.12 27.59
CA GLU A 7 6.86 -10.48 26.82
C GLU A 7 6.49 -9.41 25.80
N VAL A 8 6.62 -8.13 26.14
CA VAL A 8 6.36 -6.99 25.23
C VAL A 8 7.42 -6.98 24.12
N VAL A 9 8.67 -7.22 24.47
CA VAL A 9 9.80 -7.28 23.52
C VAL A 9 9.59 -8.42 22.52
N ASP A 10 9.15 -9.58 22.99
CA ASP A 10 8.87 -10.76 22.14
C ASP A 10 7.71 -10.51 21.20
N ILE A 11 6.60 -9.93 21.69
CA ILE A 11 5.44 -9.59 20.85
C ILE A 11 5.86 -8.58 19.79
N ALA A 12 6.62 -7.56 20.14
CA ALA A 12 7.12 -6.56 19.18
C ALA A 12 8.00 -7.22 18.10
N ALA A 13 8.87 -8.15 18.48
CA ALA A 13 9.73 -8.88 17.54
C ALA A 13 8.90 -9.77 16.59
N GLN A 14 7.89 -10.45 17.11
CA GLN A 14 6.99 -11.29 16.30
C GLN A 14 6.20 -10.44 15.31
N VAL A 15 5.60 -9.34 15.76
CA VAL A 15 4.84 -8.41 14.91
C VAL A 15 5.74 -7.82 13.82
N ALA A 16 6.97 -7.41 14.16
CA ALA A 16 7.93 -6.85 13.20
C ALA A 16 8.20 -7.84 12.05
N ARG A 17 8.41 -9.13 12.36
CA ARG A 17 8.64 -10.17 11.34
C ARG A 17 7.42 -10.35 10.42
N ILE A 18 6.21 -10.35 10.99
CA ILE A 18 4.96 -10.51 10.23
C ILE A 18 4.76 -9.34 9.27
N VAL A 19 4.89 -8.12 9.79
CA VAL A 19 4.65 -6.90 8.99
C VAL A 19 5.76 -6.70 7.94
N HIS A 20 7.01 -7.02 8.28
CA HIS A 20 8.14 -6.96 7.34
C HIS A 20 7.86 -7.75 6.05
N ARG A 21 7.26 -8.93 6.13
CA ARG A 21 6.95 -9.76 4.95
C ARG A 21 6.06 -9.00 3.94
N LYS A 22 5.19 -8.11 4.42
CA LYS A 22 4.30 -7.30 3.58
C LYS A 22 5.04 -6.13 2.92
N TYR A 23 6.05 -5.57 3.59
CA TYR A 23 6.72 -4.34 3.15
C TYR A 23 8.17 -4.54 2.67
N HIS A 24 8.65 -5.78 2.60
CA HIS A 24 9.93 -6.08 1.95
C HIS A 24 9.89 -5.66 0.47
N PRO A 25 10.91 -5.01 -0.09
CA PRO A 25 12.26 -4.77 0.45
C PRO A 25 12.48 -3.37 1.07
N TYR A 26 11.43 -2.67 1.44
CA TYR A 26 11.55 -1.26 1.86
C TYR A 26 12.21 -1.09 3.24
N PHE A 27 12.13 -2.09 4.12
CA PHE A 27 12.61 -2.00 5.50
C PHE A 27 13.25 -3.30 5.96
N ASP A 28 14.12 -3.19 6.96
CA ASP A 28 14.59 -4.32 7.73
C ASP A 28 13.66 -4.60 8.92
N VAL A 29 13.66 -5.85 9.37
CA VAL A 29 12.92 -6.29 10.57
C VAL A 29 13.34 -5.46 11.80
N ALA A 30 14.65 -5.15 11.86
CA ALA A 30 15.22 -4.38 12.98
C ALA A 30 14.62 -2.97 13.09
N ASP A 31 14.43 -2.28 11.96
CA ASP A 31 13.83 -0.95 11.90
C ASP A 31 12.40 -0.97 12.45
N VAL A 32 11.60 -1.91 11.97
CA VAL A 32 10.20 -2.05 12.40
C VAL A 32 10.15 -2.39 13.90
N ARG A 33 10.99 -3.32 14.35
CA ARG A 33 11.09 -3.71 15.77
C ARG A 33 11.45 -2.51 16.65
N GLN A 34 12.45 -1.74 16.26
CA GLN A 34 12.89 -0.55 16.99
C GLN A 34 11.76 0.46 17.15
N GLU A 35 11.03 0.76 16.07
CA GLU A 35 9.89 1.70 16.13
C GLU A 35 8.79 1.20 17.08
N LEU A 36 8.50 -0.10 17.06
CA LEU A 36 7.50 -0.69 17.96
C LEU A 36 7.95 -0.60 19.42
N LEU A 37 9.22 -0.85 19.70
CA LEU A 37 9.76 -0.72 21.07
C LEU A 37 9.72 0.73 21.55
N LEU A 38 10.06 1.69 20.69
CA LEU A 38 9.94 3.13 21.00
C LEU A 38 8.48 3.51 21.30
N TRP A 39 7.53 2.97 20.53
CA TRP A 39 6.11 3.17 20.78
C TRP A 39 5.69 2.61 22.14
N CYS A 40 6.18 1.42 22.50
CA CYS A 40 5.93 0.78 23.80
C CYS A 40 6.50 1.60 24.96
N VAL A 41 7.71 2.09 24.84
CA VAL A 41 8.35 2.94 25.87
C VAL A 41 7.52 4.20 26.13
N ARG A 42 7.04 4.85 25.06
CA ARG A 42 6.21 6.06 25.16
C ARG A 42 4.84 5.80 25.81
N ARG A 43 4.40 4.55 25.88
CA ARG A 43 3.08 4.17 26.39
C ARG A 43 3.15 3.10 27.48
N GLN A 44 4.23 3.11 28.22
CA GLN A 44 4.54 2.10 29.24
C GLN A 44 3.40 1.97 30.29
N ASP A 45 2.82 3.09 30.70
CA ASP A 45 1.72 3.08 31.68
C ASP A 45 0.50 2.30 31.20
N LYS A 46 0.12 2.49 29.93
CA LYS A 46 -1.01 1.78 29.32
C LYS A 46 -0.71 0.29 29.16
N ILE A 47 0.52 -0.04 28.77
CA ILE A 47 0.95 -1.43 28.59
C ILE A 47 0.95 -2.14 29.94
N SER A 48 1.44 -1.48 31.01
CA SER A 48 1.41 -2.02 32.37
C SER A 48 -0.03 -2.31 32.83
N GLN A 49 -0.98 -1.46 32.48
CA GLN A 49 -2.39 -1.70 32.76
C GLN A 49 -2.93 -2.94 32.03
N TRP A 50 -2.54 -3.14 30.78
CA TRP A 50 -2.99 -4.31 29.98
C TRP A 50 -2.35 -5.62 30.40
N LEU A 51 -1.16 -5.55 31.00
CA LEU A 51 -0.34 -6.72 31.36
C LEU A 51 -0.07 -6.77 32.87
N SER A 52 -0.99 -6.21 33.67
CA SER A 52 -0.83 -6.23 35.13
C SER A 52 -0.78 -7.69 35.65
N PRO A 53 0.23 -8.04 36.46
CA PRO A 53 0.33 -9.39 37.00
C PRO A 53 -0.78 -9.74 38.00
N ASP A 54 -1.50 -8.74 38.50
CA ASP A 54 -2.60 -8.94 39.45
C ASP A 54 -3.93 -9.30 38.75
N GLN A 55 -3.94 -9.34 37.42
CA GLN A 55 -5.14 -9.69 36.64
C GLN A 55 -5.38 -11.20 36.59
N LYS A 56 -6.62 -11.56 36.36
CA LYS A 56 -6.98 -12.96 36.09
C LYS A 56 -6.30 -13.44 34.79
N PRO A 57 -5.96 -14.74 34.69
CA PRO A 57 -5.30 -15.26 33.49
C PRO A 57 -6.02 -15.00 32.17
N GLU A 58 -7.35 -14.91 32.20
CA GLU A 58 -8.19 -14.61 31.03
C GLU A 58 -8.01 -13.15 30.57
N ASP A 59 -7.96 -12.23 31.52
CA ASP A 59 -7.76 -10.79 31.28
C ASP A 59 -6.34 -10.54 30.74
N LEU A 60 -5.35 -11.23 31.28
CA LEU A 60 -3.97 -11.17 30.81
C LEU A 60 -3.84 -11.65 29.36
N LYS A 61 -4.47 -12.78 29.01
CA LYS A 61 -4.52 -13.27 27.62
C LYS A 61 -5.18 -12.26 26.68
N SER A 62 -6.25 -11.60 27.16
CA SER A 62 -6.95 -10.54 26.42
C SER A 62 -6.01 -9.34 26.21
N GLY A 63 -5.29 -8.92 27.25
CA GLY A 63 -4.31 -7.82 27.21
C GLY A 63 -3.19 -8.09 26.18
N ILE A 64 -2.63 -9.31 26.20
CA ILE A 64 -1.60 -9.78 25.26
C ILE A 64 -2.12 -9.68 23.82
N LYS A 65 -3.32 -10.21 23.58
CA LYS A 65 -3.96 -10.17 22.25
C LYS A 65 -4.23 -8.73 21.79
N HIS A 66 -4.67 -7.87 22.71
CA HIS A 66 -4.90 -6.45 22.46
C HIS A 66 -3.59 -5.75 22.09
N LEU A 67 -2.53 -5.98 22.85
CA LEU A 67 -1.19 -5.44 22.56
C LEU A 67 -0.72 -5.87 21.17
N GLY A 68 -0.81 -7.16 20.84
CA GLY A 68 -0.41 -7.69 19.54
C GLY A 68 -1.15 -6.99 18.38
N LYS A 69 -2.48 -6.85 18.48
CA LYS A 69 -3.30 -6.14 17.48
C LYS A 69 -2.88 -4.68 17.36
N THR A 70 -2.66 -4.01 18.50
CA THR A 70 -2.27 -2.60 18.54
C THR A 70 -0.89 -2.41 17.88
N LEU A 71 0.08 -3.25 18.22
CA LEU A 71 1.42 -3.20 17.63
C LEU A 71 1.39 -3.48 16.12
N THR A 72 0.52 -4.41 15.66
CA THR A 72 0.35 -4.68 14.22
C THR A 72 -0.14 -3.43 13.49
N ARG A 73 -1.14 -2.72 14.05
CA ARG A 73 -1.64 -1.47 13.47
C ARG A 73 -0.57 -0.38 13.45
N GLN A 74 0.22 -0.26 14.51
CA GLN A 74 1.30 0.75 14.58
C GLN A 74 2.42 0.43 13.58
N ALA A 75 2.81 -0.83 13.47
CA ALA A 75 3.81 -1.27 12.50
C ALA A 75 3.35 -0.98 11.06
N ASP A 76 2.10 -1.34 10.74
CA ASP A 76 1.51 -1.11 9.41
C ASP A 76 1.47 0.39 9.08
N LYS A 77 1.04 1.22 10.04
CA LYS A 77 1.01 2.69 9.90
C LYS A 77 2.41 3.27 9.68
N TYR A 78 3.39 2.83 10.45
CA TYR A 78 4.79 3.24 10.30
C TYR A 78 5.34 2.86 8.93
N CYS A 79 5.19 1.60 8.55
CA CYS A 79 5.72 1.08 7.28
C CYS A 79 5.07 1.75 6.07
N ARG A 80 3.76 2.03 6.12
CA ARG A 80 3.08 2.76 5.04
C ARG A 80 3.66 4.16 4.86
N ARG A 81 3.81 4.91 5.96
CA ARG A 81 4.36 6.29 5.92
C ARG A 81 5.79 6.30 5.39
N ALA A 82 6.64 5.45 5.93
CA ALA A 82 8.04 5.40 5.55
C ALA A 82 8.21 4.85 4.12
N LYS A 83 7.36 3.90 3.66
CA LYS A 83 7.32 3.47 2.26
C LYS A 83 6.95 4.65 1.36
N ALA A 84 5.91 5.41 1.70
CA ALA A 84 5.47 6.57 0.93
C ALA A 84 6.62 7.59 0.81
N GLN A 85 7.31 7.88 1.91
CA GLN A 85 8.47 8.78 1.91
C GLN A 85 9.62 8.26 1.02
N LYS A 86 9.91 6.95 1.09
CA LYS A 86 10.93 6.33 0.22
C LYS A 86 10.56 6.38 -1.27
N LEU A 87 9.27 6.40 -1.58
CA LEU A 87 8.77 6.56 -2.94
C LEU A 87 8.65 8.04 -3.36
N GLY A 88 9.01 8.98 -2.49
CA GLY A 88 9.03 10.40 -2.77
C GLY A 88 7.75 11.15 -2.42
N TYR A 89 6.77 10.51 -1.76
CA TYR A 89 5.56 11.19 -1.30
C TYR A 89 5.81 11.97 -0.02
N GLU A 90 5.32 13.20 0.04
CA GLU A 90 5.36 14.04 1.23
C GLU A 90 3.98 14.07 1.93
N ILE A 91 3.94 14.58 3.16
CA ILE A 91 2.69 14.75 3.93
C ILE A 91 1.69 15.65 3.19
N ARG A 92 2.20 16.61 2.40
CA ARG A 92 1.39 17.56 1.64
C ARG A 92 0.90 17.01 0.29
N ASP A 93 1.39 15.85 -0.14
CA ASP A 93 0.96 15.25 -1.39
C ASP A 93 -0.49 14.76 -1.24
N GLU A 94 -1.40 15.44 -1.90
CA GLU A 94 -2.80 15.05 -1.96
C GLU A 94 -3.03 13.92 -2.99
N GLN A 95 -2.01 13.60 -3.76
CA GLN A 95 -2.12 12.71 -4.91
C GLN A 95 -1.61 11.30 -4.60
N TYR A 96 -2.49 10.53 -4.02
CA TYR A 96 -2.34 9.09 -3.91
C TYR A 96 -3.23 8.42 -4.96
N TYR A 97 -2.69 7.40 -5.60
CA TYR A 97 -3.43 6.66 -6.61
C TYR A 97 -4.46 5.77 -5.92
N SER A 98 -5.70 6.23 -5.82
CA SER A 98 -6.79 5.37 -5.36
C SER A 98 -7.04 4.25 -6.38
N VAL A 99 -7.65 3.16 -5.96
CA VAL A 99 -8.01 2.07 -6.89
C VAL A 99 -8.87 2.61 -8.03
N ALA A 100 -9.84 3.48 -7.73
CA ALA A 100 -10.70 4.10 -8.75
C ALA A 100 -9.88 4.92 -9.75
N THR A 101 -8.93 5.73 -9.27
CA THR A 101 -8.02 6.50 -10.13
C THR A 101 -7.22 5.58 -11.06
N LEU A 102 -6.72 4.45 -10.54
CA LEU A 102 -5.98 3.47 -11.34
C LEU A 102 -6.88 2.85 -12.43
N GLU A 103 -8.11 2.50 -12.07
CA GLU A 103 -9.08 1.93 -13.02
C GLU A 103 -9.39 2.91 -14.16
N ASP A 104 -9.49 4.21 -13.86
CA ASP A 104 -9.70 5.26 -14.86
C ASP A 104 -8.47 5.49 -15.77
N MET A 105 -7.27 5.28 -15.24
CA MET A 105 -6.01 5.50 -15.97
C MET A 105 -5.59 4.28 -16.82
N LEU A 106 -5.89 3.07 -16.35
CA LEU A 106 -5.42 1.83 -17.00
C LEU A 106 -5.78 1.73 -18.49
N PRO A 107 -7.00 2.09 -18.95
CA PRO A 107 -7.28 2.06 -20.40
C PRO A 107 -6.36 2.94 -21.23
N LEU A 108 -5.83 4.01 -20.65
CA LEU A 108 -5.06 5.02 -21.38
C LEU A 108 -3.57 4.66 -21.49
N ILE A 109 -3.04 3.83 -20.59
CA ILE A 109 -1.59 3.54 -20.57
C ILE A 109 -1.12 2.68 -21.75
N TRP A 110 -2.04 1.94 -22.37
CA TRP A 110 -1.75 1.14 -23.57
C TRP A 110 -2.20 1.83 -24.86
N SER A 111 -2.87 2.97 -24.78
CA SER A 111 -3.35 3.70 -25.95
C SER A 111 -2.24 4.62 -26.53
N ASP A 112 -2.34 4.91 -27.81
CA ASP A 112 -1.44 5.81 -28.53
C ASP A 112 -1.56 7.28 -28.04
N VAL A 113 -2.56 7.58 -27.21
CA VAL A 113 -2.79 8.90 -26.63
C VAL A 113 -1.55 9.38 -25.84
N LEU A 114 -0.86 8.46 -25.14
CA LEU A 114 0.36 8.82 -24.41
C LEU A 114 1.52 9.20 -25.36
N GLU A 115 1.65 8.48 -26.49
CA GLU A 115 2.70 8.76 -27.47
C GLU A 115 2.42 10.08 -28.20
N THR A 116 1.17 10.33 -28.58
CA THR A 116 0.73 11.57 -29.24
C THR A 116 0.85 12.77 -28.31
N ARG A 117 0.55 12.61 -27.05
CA ARG A 117 0.72 13.71 -26.06
C ARG A 117 2.18 13.97 -25.67
N UNK A 118 2.77 13.01 -25.72
CA UNK A 118 3.97 13.11 -25.51
C UNK A 118 4.68 13.86 -26.39
N ALA A 119 4.50 13.65 -27.64
CA ALA A 119 5.04 14.43 -28.77
C ALA A 119 4.69 15.92 -28.69
N ASN A 120 3.60 16.24 -28.03
CA ASN A 120 3.09 17.60 -27.85
C ASN A 120 3.28 18.15 -26.42
N ALA A 121 4.17 17.55 -25.64
CA ALA A 121 4.40 17.94 -24.23
C ALA A 121 4.82 19.41 -24.09
N ASP A 122 5.60 19.93 -25.05
CA ASP A 122 6.01 21.34 -25.07
C ASP A 122 4.84 22.29 -25.29
N GLU A 123 3.80 21.86 -26.00
CA GLU A 123 2.57 22.63 -26.25
C GLU A 123 1.66 22.66 -25.00
N ILE A 124 1.65 21.57 -24.24
CA ILE A 124 0.85 21.43 -23.00
C ILE A 124 1.43 22.34 -21.90
N VAL A 125 2.75 22.47 -21.84
CA VAL A 125 3.46 23.36 -20.89
C VAL A 125 3.26 24.84 -21.27
N SER A 126 3.06 25.14 -22.54
CA SER A 126 2.90 26.52 -23.04
C SER A 126 1.43 27.00 -23.11
N GLY A 127 0.47 26.09 -23.11
CA GLY A 127 -0.96 26.44 -23.11
C GLY A 127 -1.43 26.86 -21.73
N GLY A 128 -1.80 28.12 -21.55
CA GLY A 128 -2.13 28.82 -20.31
C GLY A 128 -3.27 28.22 -19.45
N GLY A 129 -3.37 26.92 -19.36
CA GLY A 129 -4.17 26.22 -18.37
C GLY A 129 -3.41 26.15 -17.05
N ASN A 130 -4.11 26.02 -15.94
CA ASN A 130 -3.53 25.86 -14.62
C ASN A 130 -2.53 24.67 -14.63
N PRO A 131 -1.21 24.90 -14.43
CA PRO A 131 -0.23 23.80 -14.48
C PRO A 131 -0.52 22.67 -13.49
N ALA A 132 -1.33 22.94 -12.47
CA ALA A 132 -1.70 21.98 -11.44
C ALA A 132 -2.70 20.90 -11.91
N GLU A 133 -3.42 21.13 -13.01
CA GLU A 133 -4.48 20.19 -13.44
C GLU A 133 -4.11 19.27 -14.62
N GLY A 134 -3.43 19.78 -15.61
CA GLY A 134 -3.12 19.02 -16.83
C GLY A 134 -1.78 18.30 -16.82
N GLY A 135 -0.72 18.98 -16.42
CA GLY A 135 0.64 18.42 -16.36
C GLY A 135 0.76 17.27 -15.38
N ASN A 136 0.02 17.36 -14.30
CA ASN A 136 0.02 16.36 -13.23
C ASN A 136 -0.58 15.02 -13.68
N TYR A 137 -1.67 15.06 -14.45
CA TYR A 137 -2.36 13.86 -14.94
C TYR A 137 -1.47 13.06 -15.91
N ILE A 138 -0.74 13.74 -16.79
CA ILE A 138 0.20 13.07 -17.72
C ILE A 138 1.34 12.39 -16.95
N ILE A 139 1.89 13.09 -15.95
CA ILE A 139 2.93 12.53 -15.08
C ILE A 139 2.40 11.29 -14.37
N GLN A 140 1.18 11.36 -13.84
CA GLN A 140 0.52 10.23 -13.20
C GLN A 140 0.36 9.03 -14.16
N LEU A 141 -0.04 9.28 -15.41
CA LEU A 141 -0.15 8.22 -16.43
C LEU A 141 1.20 7.53 -16.69
N PHE A 142 2.29 8.31 -16.77
CA PHE A 142 3.64 7.76 -16.93
C PHE A 142 4.06 6.92 -15.70
N ASP A 143 3.74 7.39 -14.50
CA ASP A 143 4.03 6.65 -13.28
C ASP A 143 3.27 5.31 -13.26
N VAL A 144 1.98 5.33 -13.58
CA VAL A 144 1.16 4.12 -13.66
C VAL A 144 1.68 3.17 -14.74
N ARG A 145 1.98 3.68 -15.94
CA ARG A 145 2.57 2.89 -17.05
C ARG A 145 3.87 2.22 -16.61
N ARG A 146 4.77 2.99 -15.99
CA ARG A 146 6.04 2.50 -15.46
C ARG A 146 5.85 1.44 -14.36
N ALA A 147 4.86 1.63 -13.50
CA ALA A 147 4.54 0.67 -12.44
C ALA A 147 3.95 -0.63 -13.02
N VAL A 148 3.07 -0.54 -14.03
CA VAL A 148 2.51 -1.72 -14.73
C VAL A 148 3.64 -2.53 -15.38
N HIS A 149 4.58 -1.88 -16.07
CA HIS A 149 5.71 -2.58 -16.71
C HIS A 149 6.63 -3.31 -15.71
N LYS A 150 6.58 -2.97 -14.43
CA LYS A 150 7.33 -3.66 -13.37
C LYS A 150 6.58 -4.85 -12.77
N LEU A 151 5.30 -5.00 -13.07
CA LEU A 151 4.52 -6.14 -12.60
C LEU A 151 4.95 -7.42 -13.33
N ASP A 152 4.59 -8.56 -12.76
CA ASP A 152 4.74 -9.85 -13.42
C ASP A 152 3.98 -9.83 -14.77
N PRO A 153 4.50 -10.46 -15.84
CA PRO A 153 3.82 -10.49 -17.14
C PRO A 153 2.39 -11.01 -17.10
N THR A 154 2.09 -11.94 -16.21
CA THR A 154 0.72 -12.45 -16.01
C THR A 154 -0.21 -11.36 -15.47
N ASP A 155 0.29 -10.53 -14.54
CA ASP A 155 -0.47 -9.41 -14.00
C ASP A 155 -0.70 -8.31 -15.05
N GLN A 156 0.32 -8.00 -15.84
CA GLN A 156 0.20 -7.05 -16.95
C GLN A 156 -0.89 -7.51 -17.93
N LEU A 157 -0.84 -8.79 -18.31
CA LEU A 157 -1.81 -9.39 -19.24
C LEU A 157 -3.24 -9.26 -18.74
N VAL A 158 -3.53 -9.66 -17.49
CA VAL A 158 -4.90 -9.63 -16.96
C VAL A 158 -5.42 -8.19 -16.80
N LEU A 159 -4.54 -7.23 -16.49
CA LEU A 159 -4.93 -5.82 -16.43
C LEU A 159 -5.22 -5.28 -17.84
N GLN A 160 -4.40 -5.63 -18.83
CA GLN A 160 -4.61 -5.24 -20.22
C GLN A 160 -5.95 -5.82 -20.75
N MET A 161 -6.16 -7.12 -20.61
CA MET A 161 -7.40 -7.79 -21.00
C MET A 161 -8.64 -7.08 -20.42
N LYS A 162 -8.59 -6.76 -19.13
CA LYS A 162 -9.74 -6.17 -18.41
C LYS A 162 -9.98 -4.71 -18.78
N TYR A 163 -8.93 -3.87 -18.77
CA TYR A 163 -9.07 -2.41 -18.81
C TYR A 163 -8.83 -1.82 -20.20
N TYR A 164 -7.99 -2.43 -21.03
CA TYR A 164 -7.73 -1.95 -22.39
C TYR A 164 -8.58 -2.69 -23.43
N ASP A 165 -8.53 -4.03 -23.40
CA ASP A 165 -9.32 -4.87 -24.34
C ASP A 165 -10.80 -4.95 -23.93
N ASN A 166 -11.15 -4.43 -22.75
CA ASN A 166 -12.51 -4.35 -22.21
C ASN A 166 -13.22 -5.70 -22.11
N GLN A 167 -12.47 -6.79 -21.85
CA GLN A 167 -13.03 -8.15 -21.78
C GLN A 167 -13.80 -8.33 -20.46
N ASN A 168 -14.90 -9.05 -20.52
CA ASN A 168 -15.62 -9.48 -19.33
C ASN A 168 -14.93 -10.70 -18.70
N TYR A 169 -15.30 -11.04 -17.47
CA TYR A 169 -14.61 -12.13 -16.74
C TYR A 169 -14.81 -13.50 -17.36
N THR A 170 -15.93 -13.73 -18.06
CA THR A 170 -16.20 -14.99 -18.77
C THR A 170 -15.26 -15.15 -19.98
N GLU A 171 -15.12 -14.09 -20.78
CA GLU A 171 -14.16 -14.05 -21.91
C GLU A 171 -12.73 -14.28 -21.45
N MET A 172 -12.35 -13.60 -20.37
CA MET A 172 -11.02 -13.77 -19.75
C MET A 172 -10.81 -15.20 -19.24
N ALA A 173 -11.84 -15.78 -18.62
CA ALA A 173 -11.78 -17.15 -18.07
C ALA A 173 -11.54 -18.19 -19.19
N GLU A 174 -12.21 -18.03 -20.33
CA GLU A 174 -12.02 -18.88 -21.51
C GLU A 174 -10.57 -18.78 -22.03
N LEU A 175 -10.06 -17.55 -22.20
CA LEU A 175 -8.71 -17.30 -22.73
C LEU A 175 -7.61 -17.78 -21.74
N LEU A 176 -7.86 -17.65 -20.46
CA LEU A 176 -6.89 -18.01 -19.41
C LEU A 176 -7.06 -19.46 -18.90
N ASN A 177 -8.00 -20.20 -19.50
CA ASN A 177 -8.36 -21.57 -19.15
C ASN A 177 -8.59 -21.72 -17.63
N CYS A 178 -9.51 -20.91 -17.08
CA CYS A 178 -9.82 -20.90 -15.65
C CYS A 178 -11.30 -20.55 -15.42
N SER A 179 -11.76 -20.51 -14.18
CA SER A 179 -13.12 -20.07 -13.86
C SER A 179 -13.22 -18.55 -13.82
N ASP A 180 -14.42 -18.01 -14.03
CA ASP A 180 -14.75 -16.57 -13.93
C ASP A 180 -14.28 -16.00 -12.58
N THR A 181 -14.53 -16.75 -11.49
CA THR A 181 -14.08 -16.36 -10.13
C THR A 181 -12.56 -16.25 -10.06
N THR A 182 -11.85 -17.16 -10.75
CA THR A 182 -10.39 -17.13 -10.80
C THR A 182 -9.90 -15.94 -11.62
N ALA A 183 -10.53 -15.65 -12.76
CA ALA A 183 -10.22 -14.49 -13.59
C ALA A 183 -10.41 -13.19 -12.79
N HIS A 184 -11.56 -13.05 -12.12
CA HIS A 184 -11.83 -11.91 -11.22
C HIS A 184 -10.75 -11.76 -10.14
N ARG A 185 -10.40 -12.86 -9.46
CA ARG A 185 -9.36 -12.85 -8.41
C ARG A 185 -7.98 -12.44 -8.94
N ARG A 186 -7.64 -12.88 -10.17
CA ARG A 186 -6.37 -12.49 -10.81
C ARG A 186 -6.33 -10.99 -11.09
N VAL A 187 -7.39 -10.43 -11.67
CA VAL A 187 -7.49 -8.97 -11.94
C VAL A 187 -7.41 -8.18 -10.64
N THR A 188 -8.23 -8.53 -9.64
CA THR A 188 -8.24 -7.83 -8.33
C THR A 188 -6.87 -7.92 -7.65
N GLY A 189 -6.22 -9.08 -7.76
CA GLY A 189 -4.86 -9.29 -7.22
C GLY A 189 -3.82 -8.43 -7.92
N ALA A 190 -3.85 -8.37 -9.25
CA ALA A 190 -2.94 -7.57 -10.06
C ALA A 190 -3.13 -6.07 -9.76
N LEU A 191 -4.40 -5.61 -9.69
CA LEU A 191 -4.73 -4.22 -9.37
C LEU A 191 -4.23 -3.83 -7.96
N ARG A 192 -4.38 -4.74 -7.00
CA ARG A 192 -3.88 -4.51 -5.63
C ARG A 192 -2.35 -4.44 -5.58
N ARG A 193 -1.65 -5.27 -6.37
CA ARG A 193 -0.17 -5.21 -6.47
C ARG A 193 0.28 -3.90 -7.12
N LEU A 194 -0.40 -3.48 -8.18
CA LEU A 194 -0.16 -2.17 -8.83
C LEU A 194 -0.35 -1.03 -7.83
N HIS A 195 -1.50 -0.99 -7.15
CA HIS A 195 -1.82 0.02 -6.13
C HIS A 195 -0.74 0.05 -5.04
N PHE A 196 -0.33 -1.11 -4.55
CA PHE A 196 0.71 -1.21 -3.52
C PHE A 196 2.07 -0.71 -4.03
N SER A 197 2.42 -0.97 -5.30
CA SER A 197 3.68 -0.50 -5.90
C SER A 197 3.74 1.02 -6.03
N LEU A 198 2.57 1.67 -6.17
CA LEU A 198 2.40 3.12 -6.26
C LEU A 198 2.17 3.80 -4.89
N GLY A 199 2.52 3.14 -3.80
CA GLY A 199 2.41 3.70 -2.46
C GLY A 199 1.26 3.13 -1.62
N GLY A 200 0.23 2.60 -2.26
CA GLY A 200 -0.95 2.07 -1.55
C GLY A 200 -1.87 3.20 -1.08
N ASP A 201 -2.66 2.92 -0.06
CA ASP A 201 -3.56 3.92 0.55
C ASP A 201 -2.77 5.08 1.16
N ASN A 202 -3.33 6.27 1.10
CA ASN A 202 -2.73 7.46 1.69
C ASN A 202 -2.38 7.21 3.18
N PRO A 203 -1.09 7.18 3.55
CA PRO A 203 -0.70 6.90 4.94
C PRO A 203 -0.90 8.11 5.85
N PHE A 204 -1.16 9.28 5.28
CA PHE A 204 -1.36 10.55 5.99
C PHE A 204 -2.84 10.93 6.10
N GLY A 205 -3.70 10.28 5.35
CA GLY A 205 -5.15 10.49 5.40
C GLY A 205 -5.71 10.24 6.81
N LYS A 206 -6.80 10.90 7.15
CA LYS A 206 -7.54 10.60 8.38
C LYS A 206 -8.02 9.16 8.25
N GLY A 207 -7.54 8.29 9.11
CA GLY A 207 -8.06 6.95 9.19
C GLY A 207 -9.56 7.02 9.45
N GLU A 208 -10.33 6.19 8.78
CA GLU A 208 -11.72 5.97 9.19
C GLU A 208 -11.69 5.56 10.67
N GLU A 209 -12.32 6.35 11.52
CA GLU A 209 -12.44 6.10 12.96
C GLU A 209 -13.35 4.90 13.22
#